data_fe80aae31b42ce98b87b052b9de56359
#
_entry.id   fe80aae31b42ce98b87b052b9de56359
#
_cell.length_a   1.000
_cell.length_b   1.000
_cell.length_c   1.000
_cell.angle_alpha   90.00
_cell.angle_beta   90.00
_cell.angle_gamma   90.00
#
_symmetry.space_group_name_H-M   'P 1'
#
loop_
_entity.id
_entity.type
_entity.pdbx_description
1 polymer ?
#
loop_
_entity_poly.entity_id
_entity_poly.type
_entity_poly.pdbx_seq_one_letter_code
_entity_poly.pdbx_strand_id
1 'polypeptide(L)'
;GTTLIDVDGPNKQIINNMKNADVQRCQDFLADLANQGMVNSEYSNPDTCLTDTKTLFAEFGLDWGWTTAQAAAKDQDIRFVPIPRDDKADKYYTNTDTFGYLVPAGAKNIKAALKYMEICRLNEIDPELIAKSKAEMTAEHLYYPKCPECGVSTADKTIEKCPSCGAARRERKKHSAMSEDLYQIYSDLKDTTSDKFTFLFDDCFGFSTDLTNMLQQGDSEGKGCVLGGPFKLGESYTNLRDTYYGTVESFLEPYRALMQKN
;
A
#
# COMPACT_ATOMS: atom_id res chain seq x y z
N GLY A 1 11.77 -5.81 -11.81
CA GLY A 1 11.52 -5.07 -10.61
C GLY A 1 12.80 -4.58 -9.99
N THR A 2 12.86 -3.30 -9.76
CA THR A 2 14.02 -2.65 -9.15
C THR A 2 13.51 -1.61 -8.15
N THR A 3 13.95 -1.69 -6.92
CA THR A 3 13.71 -0.66 -5.91
C THR A 3 14.68 0.51 -6.08
N LEU A 4 14.33 1.67 -5.56
CA LEU A 4 15.20 2.85 -5.63
C LEU A 4 16.47 2.66 -4.78
N ILE A 5 16.30 2.11 -3.59
CA ILE A 5 17.37 1.62 -2.73
C ILE A 5 17.14 0.12 -2.56
N ASP A 6 18.16 -0.67 -2.73
CA ASP A 6 18.12 -2.12 -2.60
C ASP A 6 19.07 -2.58 -1.50
N VAL A 7 18.64 -3.55 -0.70
CA VAL A 7 19.43 -4.14 0.37
C VAL A 7 19.68 -5.61 0.06
N ASP A 8 20.86 -5.90 -0.45
CA ASP A 8 21.33 -7.27 -0.66
C ASP A 8 21.99 -7.80 0.63
N GLY A 9 21.17 -8.34 1.50
CA GLY A 9 21.62 -8.90 2.78
C GLY A 9 22.67 -9.99 2.65
N PRO A 10 22.48 -11.01 1.78
CA PRO A 10 23.46 -12.05 1.53
C PRO A 10 24.83 -11.53 1.11
N ASN A 11 24.87 -10.52 0.26
CA ASN A 11 26.10 -9.90 -0.22
C ASN A 11 26.56 -8.71 0.63
N LYS A 12 25.80 -8.36 1.67
CA LYS A 12 26.07 -7.21 2.55
C LYS A 12 26.26 -5.90 1.78
N GLN A 13 25.33 -5.63 0.87
CA GLN A 13 25.38 -4.45 0.00
C GLN A 13 24.10 -3.61 0.15
N ILE A 14 24.29 -2.30 0.11
CA ILE A 14 23.21 -1.34 -0.05
C ILE A 14 23.46 -0.61 -1.37
N ILE A 15 22.52 -0.74 -2.29
CA ILE A 15 22.66 -0.28 -3.67
C ILE A 15 21.74 0.91 -3.89
N ASN A 16 22.30 2.02 -4.35
CA ASN A 16 21.51 3.16 -4.81
C ASN A 16 21.24 3.01 -6.31
N ASN A 17 20.01 2.68 -6.63
CA ASN A 17 19.56 2.42 -7.99
C ASN A 17 19.08 3.70 -8.73
N MET A 18 19.26 4.89 -8.19
CA MET A 18 18.82 6.12 -8.85
C MET A 18 19.41 6.28 -10.28
N LYS A 19 20.57 5.68 -10.56
CA LYS A 19 21.19 5.68 -11.91
C LYS A 19 20.87 4.43 -12.73
N ASN A 20 20.05 3.54 -12.22
CA ASN A 20 19.63 2.35 -12.95
C ASN A 20 18.76 2.76 -14.16
N ALA A 21 19.04 2.18 -15.32
CA ALA A 21 18.34 2.52 -16.56
C ALA A 21 16.84 2.17 -16.52
N ASP A 22 16.46 1.14 -15.77
CA ASP A 22 15.06 0.75 -15.62
C ASP A 22 14.31 1.73 -14.72
N VAL A 23 14.95 2.22 -13.64
CA VAL A 23 14.39 3.29 -12.79
C VAL A 23 14.21 4.56 -13.62
N GLN A 24 15.23 4.96 -14.38
CA GLN A 24 15.15 6.13 -15.27
C GLN A 24 13.97 6.01 -16.23
N ARG A 25 13.86 4.89 -16.94
CA ARG A 25 12.80 4.67 -17.93
C ARG A 25 11.40 4.72 -17.30
N CYS A 26 11.21 4.10 -16.13
CA CYS A 26 9.93 4.14 -15.44
C CYS A 26 9.57 5.57 -14.97
N GLN A 27 10.53 6.30 -14.43
CA GLN A 27 10.32 7.68 -13.99
C GLN A 27 10.06 8.64 -15.17
N ASP A 28 10.74 8.46 -16.27
CA ASP A 28 10.49 9.23 -17.50
C ASP A 28 9.08 8.96 -18.04
N PHE A 29 8.65 7.71 -18.04
CA PHE A 29 7.26 7.35 -18.41
C PHE A 29 6.23 8.02 -17.52
N LEU A 30 6.45 8.04 -16.20
CA LEU A 30 5.54 8.70 -15.26
C LEU A 30 5.51 10.22 -15.47
N ALA A 31 6.67 10.83 -15.77
CA ALA A 31 6.75 12.26 -16.12
C ALA A 31 5.99 12.56 -17.41
N ASP A 32 6.08 11.70 -18.41
CA ASP A 32 5.36 11.85 -19.67
C ASP A 32 3.85 11.79 -19.46
N LEU A 33 3.34 10.87 -18.61
CA LEU A 33 1.92 10.82 -18.26
C LEU A 33 1.45 12.12 -17.61
N ALA A 34 2.22 12.66 -16.68
CA ALA A 34 1.90 13.93 -16.03
C ALA A 34 1.89 15.09 -17.02
N ASN A 35 2.90 15.19 -17.88
CA ASN A 35 3.01 16.25 -18.90
C ASN A 35 1.90 16.17 -19.97
N GLN A 36 1.32 15.00 -20.18
CA GLN A 36 0.15 14.80 -21.05
C GLN A 36 -1.18 15.09 -20.34
N GLY A 37 -1.16 15.49 -19.06
CA GLY A 37 -2.35 15.75 -18.26
C GLY A 37 -3.15 14.48 -17.92
N MET A 38 -2.50 13.31 -17.96
CA MET A 38 -3.14 12.03 -17.63
C MET A 38 -3.15 11.73 -16.14
N VAL A 39 -2.40 12.48 -15.34
CA VAL A 39 -2.31 12.33 -13.88
C VAL A 39 -3.10 13.44 -13.21
N ASN A 40 -4.00 13.07 -12.32
CA ASN A 40 -4.69 14.03 -11.48
C ASN A 40 -4.06 14.05 -10.08
N SER A 41 -3.23 15.03 -9.83
CA SER A 41 -2.51 15.23 -8.56
C SER A 41 -3.34 15.95 -7.48
N GLU A 42 -4.55 16.42 -7.82
CA GLU A 42 -5.44 17.10 -6.87
C GLU A 42 -6.07 16.12 -5.87
N TYR A 43 -6.15 14.84 -6.24
CA TYR A 43 -6.73 13.81 -5.38
C TYR A 43 -5.67 13.18 -4.49
N SER A 44 -5.69 13.56 -3.23
CA SER A 44 -4.86 12.93 -2.20
C SER A 44 -5.57 11.76 -1.49
N ASN A 45 -6.86 11.55 -1.77
CA ASN A 45 -7.69 10.56 -1.11
C ASN A 45 -8.44 9.71 -2.15
N PRO A 46 -8.28 8.38 -2.08
CA PRO A 46 -8.97 7.43 -2.95
C PRO A 46 -10.49 7.62 -3.03
N ASP A 47 -11.13 7.95 -1.91
CA ASP A 47 -12.58 8.16 -1.85
C ASP A 47 -13.03 9.25 -2.82
N THR A 48 -12.24 10.29 -2.95
CA THR A 48 -12.57 11.45 -3.78
C THR A 48 -12.37 11.13 -5.26
N CYS A 49 -11.28 10.44 -5.62
CA CYS A 49 -10.99 10.14 -7.02
C CYS A 49 -12.01 9.16 -7.62
N LEU A 50 -12.53 8.23 -6.84
CA LEU A 50 -13.54 7.28 -7.31
C LEU A 50 -14.95 7.88 -7.40
N THR A 51 -15.28 8.86 -6.58
CA THR A 51 -16.59 9.51 -6.62
C THR A 51 -16.73 10.53 -7.74
N ASP A 52 -15.64 11.10 -8.24
CA ASP A 52 -15.64 12.12 -9.29
C ASP A 52 -15.88 11.57 -10.71
N THR A 53 -15.84 10.24 -10.89
CA THR A 53 -16.05 9.56 -12.18
C THR A 53 -15.09 9.95 -13.31
N LYS A 54 -14.07 10.75 -13.03
CA LYS A 54 -13.07 11.21 -14.00
C LYS A 54 -11.78 10.38 -13.96
N THR A 55 -11.62 9.56 -12.94
CA THR A 55 -10.44 8.74 -12.73
C THR A 55 -10.71 7.33 -13.25
N LEU A 56 -9.88 6.86 -14.18
CA LEU A 56 -9.96 5.50 -14.71
C LEU A 56 -9.23 4.49 -13.81
N PHE A 57 -8.11 4.90 -13.25
CA PHE A 57 -7.29 4.08 -12.33
C PHE A 57 -6.93 4.89 -11.10
N ALA A 58 -6.94 4.25 -9.95
CA ALA A 58 -6.42 4.78 -8.70
C ALA A 58 -5.58 3.73 -8.01
N GLU A 59 -4.45 4.12 -7.42
CA GLU A 59 -3.61 3.24 -6.62
C GLU A 59 -4.13 3.17 -5.20
N PHE A 60 -4.21 1.95 -4.65
CA PHE A 60 -4.68 1.69 -3.30
C PHE A 60 -3.90 0.58 -2.63
N GLY A 61 -3.78 0.65 -1.31
CA GLY A 61 -3.46 -0.51 -0.50
C GLY A 61 -4.61 -1.53 -0.59
N LEU A 62 -4.29 -2.79 -0.86
CA LEU A 62 -5.26 -3.80 -1.26
C LEU A 62 -6.46 -3.95 -0.30
N ASP A 63 -6.21 -4.15 1.00
CA ASP A 63 -7.29 -4.40 1.98
C ASP A 63 -8.07 -3.12 2.31
N TRP A 64 -7.37 -2.04 2.56
CA TRP A 64 -7.97 -0.74 2.86
C TRP A 64 -8.65 -0.14 1.64
N GLY A 65 -8.02 -0.28 0.47
CA GLY A 65 -8.53 0.23 -0.78
C GLY A 65 -9.88 -0.35 -1.17
N TRP A 66 -10.09 -1.66 -1.03
CA TRP A 66 -11.37 -2.28 -1.35
C TRP A 66 -12.52 -1.74 -0.49
N THR A 67 -12.32 -1.67 0.83
CA THR A 67 -13.34 -1.15 1.76
C THR A 67 -13.69 0.30 1.46
N THR A 68 -12.69 1.11 1.18
CA THR A 68 -12.84 2.52 0.82
C THR A 68 -13.50 2.70 -0.52
N ALA A 69 -13.05 1.95 -1.54
CA ALA A 69 -13.61 1.97 -2.88
C ALA A 69 -15.08 1.58 -2.89
N GLN A 70 -15.47 0.54 -2.18
CA GLN A 70 -16.88 0.15 -2.05
C GLN A 70 -17.73 1.22 -1.38
N ALA A 71 -17.21 1.88 -0.35
CA ALA A 71 -17.94 2.95 0.34
C ALA A 71 -18.16 4.18 -0.56
N ALA A 72 -17.19 4.48 -1.41
CA ALA A 72 -17.20 5.61 -2.31
C ALA A 72 -18.00 5.37 -3.60
N ALA A 73 -17.87 4.17 -4.16
CA ALA A 73 -18.34 3.89 -5.52
C ALA A 73 -19.84 3.71 -5.68
N LYS A 74 -20.59 3.53 -4.62
CA LYS A 74 -22.05 3.31 -4.62
C LYS A 74 -22.50 2.27 -5.65
N ASP A 75 -22.76 2.73 -6.87
CA ASP A 75 -23.29 1.90 -7.97
C ASP A 75 -22.26 1.66 -9.10
N GLN A 76 -20.98 1.94 -8.87
CA GLN A 76 -19.92 1.74 -9.87
C GLN A 76 -19.32 0.33 -9.76
N ASP A 77 -19.02 -0.29 -10.91
CA ASP A 77 -18.28 -1.55 -10.97
C ASP A 77 -16.78 -1.27 -10.83
N ILE A 78 -16.28 -1.38 -9.61
CA ILE A 78 -14.85 -1.20 -9.30
C ILE A 78 -14.18 -2.56 -9.31
N ARG A 79 -13.03 -2.62 -9.98
CA ARG A 79 -12.24 -3.84 -10.11
C ARG A 79 -10.79 -3.61 -9.72
N PHE A 80 -10.18 -4.62 -9.14
CA PHE A 80 -8.74 -4.66 -8.95
C PHE A 80 -8.07 -5.06 -10.25
N VAL A 81 -6.97 -4.38 -10.52
CA VAL A 81 -6.02 -4.79 -11.57
C VAL A 81 -4.62 -4.71 -10.99
N PRO A 82 -3.71 -5.59 -11.36
CA PRO A 82 -2.31 -5.44 -10.98
C PRO A 82 -1.76 -4.10 -11.46
N ILE A 83 -0.78 -3.57 -10.74
CA ILE A 83 -0.01 -2.41 -11.22
C ILE A 83 0.56 -2.75 -12.61
N PRO A 84 0.39 -1.87 -13.61
CA PRO A 84 0.89 -2.13 -14.96
C PRO A 84 2.39 -2.46 -14.94
N ARG A 85 2.76 -3.51 -15.64
CA ARG A 85 4.17 -3.86 -15.77
C ARG A 85 4.77 -3.23 -17.02
N ASP A 86 6.04 -2.90 -16.94
CA ASP A 86 6.86 -2.54 -18.09
C ASP A 86 6.92 -3.71 -19.10
N ASP A 87 6.97 -3.42 -20.40
CA ASP A 87 7.02 -4.42 -21.48
C ASP A 87 8.27 -5.31 -21.43
N LYS A 88 9.34 -4.83 -20.77
CA LYS A 88 10.58 -5.57 -20.55
C LYS A 88 10.56 -6.43 -19.28
N ALA A 89 9.56 -6.25 -18.41
CA ALA A 89 9.45 -7.03 -17.21
C ALA A 89 8.83 -8.41 -17.53
N ASP A 90 9.43 -9.47 -17.00
CA ASP A 90 8.97 -10.85 -17.15
C ASP A 90 7.79 -11.19 -16.22
N LYS A 91 7.65 -10.44 -15.12
CA LYS A 91 6.66 -10.66 -14.07
C LYS A 91 5.95 -9.37 -13.68
N TYR A 92 4.86 -9.50 -12.94
CA TYR A 92 4.27 -8.40 -12.19
C TYR A 92 5.02 -8.20 -10.88
N TYR A 93 5.25 -6.96 -10.54
CA TYR A 93 5.89 -6.56 -9.29
C TYR A 93 4.91 -5.77 -8.45
N THR A 94 4.85 -6.10 -7.17
CA THR A 94 3.97 -5.43 -6.22
C THR A 94 4.82 -4.87 -5.09
N ASN A 95 4.66 -3.60 -4.81
CA ASN A 95 5.26 -3.01 -3.62
C ASN A 95 4.53 -3.53 -2.38
N THR A 96 5.27 -3.81 -1.32
CA THR A 96 4.70 -4.26 -0.05
C THR A 96 5.42 -3.63 1.13
N ASP A 97 4.64 -3.26 2.13
CA ASP A 97 5.13 -2.83 3.44
C ASP A 97 5.14 -4.01 4.41
N THR A 98 6.14 -4.04 5.28
CA THR A 98 6.20 -5.04 6.34
C THR A 98 5.81 -4.42 7.68
N PHE A 99 4.72 -4.90 8.25
CA PHE A 99 4.32 -4.59 9.61
C PHE A 99 4.67 -5.77 10.52
N GLY A 100 5.31 -5.48 11.63
CA GLY A 100 5.76 -6.50 12.58
C GLY A 100 5.31 -6.21 14.00
N TYR A 101 5.27 -7.25 14.81
CA TYR A 101 5.04 -7.15 16.24
C TYR A 101 6.37 -7.18 16.97
N LEU A 102 6.53 -6.30 17.95
CA LEU A 102 7.68 -6.28 18.85
C LEU A 102 7.22 -6.58 20.26
N VAL A 103 7.95 -7.45 20.93
CA VAL A 103 7.79 -7.66 22.38
C VAL A 103 8.91 -6.88 23.06
N PRO A 104 8.60 -5.76 23.76
CA PRO A 104 9.62 -4.95 24.38
C PRO A 104 10.33 -5.72 25.50
N ALA A 105 11.63 -5.41 25.70
CA ALA A 105 12.40 -5.95 26.81
C ALA A 105 11.71 -5.58 28.14
N GLY A 106 11.57 -6.56 29.04
CA GLY A 106 10.89 -6.38 30.33
C GLY A 106 9.37 -6.52 30.28
N ALA A 107 8.79 -6.92 29.17
CA ALA A 107 7.35 -7.25 29.09
C ALA A 107 6.98 -8.32 30.11
N LYS A 108 5.94 -8.06 30.93
CA LYS A 108 5.56 -8.95 32.04
C LYS A 108 4.82 -10.21 31.56
N ASN A 109 4.18 -10.17 30.40
CA ASN A 109 3.35 -11.27 29.92
C ASN A 109 3.71 -11.67 28.48
N ILE A 110 4.94 -12.15 28.31
CA ILE A 110 5.48 -12.58 27.00
C ILE A 110 4.62 -13.70 26.39
N LYS A 111 4.12 -14.65 27.21
CA LYS A 111 3.27 -15.76 26.72
C LYS A 111 1.97 -15.27 26.07
N ALA A 112 1.33 -14.26 26.66
CA ALA A 112 0.12 -13.69 26.07
C ALA A 112 0.43 -12.92 24.77
N ALA A 113 1.55 -12.19 24.72
CA ALA A 113 1.96 -11.51 23.51
C ALA A 113 2.23 -12.51 22.37
N LEU A 114 2.97 -13.57 22.63
CA LEU A 114 3.25 -14.63 21.64
C LEU A 114 1.96 -15.33 21.20
N LYS A 115 1.02 -15.60 22.13
CA LYS A 115 -0.28 -16.19 21.78
C LYS A 115 -1.12 -15.27 20.92
N TYR A 116 -1.09 -13.96 21.17
CA TYR A 116 -1.76 -12.98 20.33
C TYR A 116 -1.18 -12.98 18.90
N MET A 117 0.16 -12.96 18.77
CA MET A 117 0.84 -13.04 17.47
C MET A 117 0.47 -14.32 16.71
N GLU A 118 0.41 -15.46 17.42
CA GLU A 118 0.00 -16.74 16.84
C GLU A 118 -1.45 -16.67 16.31
N ILE A 119 -2.37 -16.09 17.08
CA ILE A 119 -3.77 -15.93 16.66
C ILE A 119 -3.86 -15.03 15.42
N CYS A 120 -3.13 -13.91 15.41
CA CYS A 120 -3.10 -13.04 14.22
C CYS A 120 -2.60 -13.79 12.98
N ARG A 121 -1.54 -14.59 13.13
CA ARG A 121 -1.00 -15.40 12.04
C ARG A 121 -2.00 -16.47 11.55
N LEU A 122 -2.71 -17.11 12.47
CA LEU A 122 -3.70 -18.13 12.11
C LEU A 122 -4.84 -17.57 11.24
N ASN A 123 -5.24 -16.32 11.46
CA ASN A 123 -6.26 -15.68 10.63
C ASN A 123 -5.87 -15.61 9.14
N GLU A 124 -4.57 -15.57 8.85
CA GLU A 124 -4.06 -15.44 7.47
C GLU A 124 -3.75 -16.81 6.81
N ILE A 125 -3.62 -17.89 7.59
CA ILE A 125 -3.19 -19.19 7.07
C ILE A 125 -4.17 -20.34 7.35
N ASP A 126 -5.15 -20.15 8.24
CA ASP A 126 -6.13 -21.18 8.57
C ASP A 126 -7.18 -21.29 7.46
N PRO A 127 -7.33 -22.46 6.80
CA PRO A 127 -8.25 -22.62 5.69
C PRO A 127 -9.72 -22.33 6.03
N GLU A 128 -10.15 -22.61 7.27
CA GLU A 128 -11.52 -22.35 7.69
C GLU A 128 -11.76 -20.84 7.86
N LEU A 129 -10.78 -20.11 8.42
CA LEU A 129 -10.86 -18.68 8.57
C LEU A 129 -10.77 -17.96 7.22
N ILE A 130 -9.92 -18.44 6.31
CA ILE A 130 -9.85 -17.95 4.93
C ILE A 130 -11.18 -18.17 4.21
N ALA A 131 -11.75 -19.37 4.30
CA ALA A 131 -13.05 -19.67 3.68
C ALA A 131 -14.19 -18.80 4.25
N LYS A 132 -14.18 -18.54 5.56
CA LYS A 132 -15.12 -17.63 6.20
C LYS A 132 -14.96 -16.19 5.70
N SER A 133 -13.74 -15.69 5.64
CA SER A 133 -13.44 -14.36 5.10
C SER A 133 -13.90 -14.24 3.64
N LYS A 134 -13.60 -15.26 2.81
CA LYS A 134 -14.08 -15.32 1.43
C LYS A 134 -15.60 -15.23 1.37
N ALA A 135 -16.31 -16.03 2.15
CA ALA A 135 -17.76 -16.04 2.17
C ALA A 135 -18.35 -14.68 2.60
N GLU A 136 -17.72 -14.00 3.56
CA GLU A 136 -18.11 -12.64 3.95
C GLU A 136 -17.88 -11.62 2.84
N MET A 137 -16.77 -11.69 2.12
CA MET A 137 -16.44 -10.77 1.03
C MET A 137 -17.30 -11.00 -0.24
N THR A 138 -17.67 -12.24 -0.52
CA THR A 138 -18.43 -12.61 -1.74
C THR A 138 -19.93 -12.64 -1.53
N ALA A 139 -20.44 -12.48 -0.28
CA ALA A 139 -21.85 -12.44 0.02
C ALA A 139 -22.41 -11.01 0.11
N GLU A 140 -23.55 -10.77 -0.52
CA GLU A 140 -24.30 -9.54 -0.26
C GLU A 140 -24.94 -9.58 1.11
N HIS A 141 -24.74 -8.55 1.90
CA HIS A 141 -25.41 -8.42 3.19
C HIS A 141 -25.67 -6.94 3.53
N LEU A 142 -26.66 -6.73 4.40
CA LEU A 142 -26.94 -5.43 4.98
C LEU A 142 -26.22 -5.30 6.32
N TYR A 143 -25.55 -4.19 6.53
CA TYR A 143 -24.84 -3.92 7.77
C TYR A 143 -25.10 -2.51 8.29
N TYR A 144 -24.94 -2.32 9.59
CA TYR A 144 -24.97 -1.00 10.17
C TYR A 144 -23.56 -0.38 10.15
N PRO A 145 -23.40 0.85 9.63
CA PRO A 145 -22.13 1.56 9.70
C PRO A 145 -21.80 1.97 11.14
N LYS A 146 -20.75 2.77 11.31
CA LYS A 146 -20.43 3.40 12.61
C LYS A 146 -21.67 4.08 13.18
N CYS A 147 -21.80 4.05 14.51
CA CYS A 147 -22.90 4.75 15.19
C CYS A 147 -22.87 6.25 14.87
N PRO A 148 -23.95 6.85 14.41
CA PRO A 148 -23.98 8.27 14.06
C PRO A 148 -23.81 9.19 15.26
N GLU A 149 -24.17 8.72 16.48
CA GLU A 149 -24.12 9.51 17.70
C GLU A 149 -22.75 9.49 18.39
N CYS A 150 -22.10 8.33 18.45
CA CYS A 150 -20.82 8.19 19.17
C CYS A 150 -19.66 7.66 18.33
N GLY A 151 -19.85 7.41 17.04
CA GLY A 151 -18.81 6.95 16.12
C GLY A 151 -18.31 5.51 16.33
N VAL A 152 -18.83 4.78 17.32
CA VAL A 152 -18.37 3.43 17.64
C VAL A 152 -18.77 2.45 16.55
N SER A 153 -17.81 1.68 16.06
CA SER A 153 -18.01 0.48 15.26
C SER A 153 -18.18 -0.73 16.15
N THR A 154 -18.99 -1.70 15.73
CA THR A 154 -19.13 -2.99 16.42
C THR A 154 -18.65 -4.11 15.50
N ALA A 155 -18.12 -5.18 16.09
CA ALA A 155 -17.75 -6.39 15.35
C ALA A 155 -19.00 -7.02 14.71
N ASP A 156 -20.10 -7.08 15.45
CA ASP A 156 -21.38 -7.49 14.89
C ASP A 156 -22.05 -6.32 14.19
N LYS A 157 -22.08 -6.39 12.87
CA LYS A 157 -22.64 -5.38 11.98
C LYS A 157 -24.19 -5.41 11.91
N THR A 158 -24.82 -6.38 12.53
CA THR A 158 -26.30 -6.56 12.52
C THR A 158 -26.99 -5.94 13.72
N ILE A 159 -26.26 -5.52 14.74
CA ILE A 159 -26.82 -4.95 15.97
C ILE A 159 -27.56 -3.64 15.69
N GLU A 160 -28.84 -3.61 16.00
CA GLU A 160 -29.73 -2.47 15.74
C GLU A 160 -29.55 -1.29 16.72
N LYS A 161 -29.02 -1.55 17.90
CA LYS A 161 -28.72 -0.52 18.90
C LYS A 161 -27.23 -0.47 19.17
N CYS A 162 -26.70 0.72 19.29
CA CYS A 162 -25.29 0.90 19.64
C CYS A 162 -25.03 0.37 21.06
N PRO A 163 -24.08 -0.57 21.25
CA PRO A 163 -23.76 -1.10 22.57
C PRO A 163 -23.08 -0.09 23.49
N SER A 164 -22.55 1.00 22.93
CA SER A 164 -21.86 2.04 23.69
C SER A 164 -22.79 3.13 24.20
N CYS A 165 -23.71 3.62 23.36
CA CYS A 165 -24.59 4.75 23.72
C CYS A 165 -26.08 4.43 23.66
N GLY A 166 -26.48 3.22 23.27
CA GLY A 166 -27.88 2.80 23.15
C GLY A 166 -28.65 3.40 21.97
N ALA A 167 -28.04 4.29 21.19
CA ALA A 167 -28.70 4.93 20.07
C ALA A 167 -29.13 3.92 19.00
N ALA A 168 -30.31 4.14 18.41
CA ALA A 168 -30.79 3.31 17.32
C ALA A 168 -29.95 3.57 16.05
N ARG A 169 -29.57 2.50 15.39
CA ARG A 169 -28.89 2.52 14.08
C ARG A 169 -29.96 2.45 13.01
N ARG A 170 -30.31 3.59 12.44
CA ARG A 170 -31.50 3.70 11.60
C ARG A 170 -31.28 3.28 10.15
N GLU A 171 -30.08 3.39 9.64
CA GLU A 171 -29.79 3.13 8.23
C GLU A 171 -28.82 1.98 8.08
N ARG A 172 -29.23 0.94 7.37
CA ARG A 172 -28.36 -0.14 6.92
C ARG A 172 -27.72 0.26 5.58
N LYS A 173 -26.45 -0.06 5.45
CA LYS A 173 -25.75 0.00 4.16
C LYS A 173 -25.69 -1.38 3.55
N LYS A 174 -25.76 -1.44 2.24
CA LYS A 174 -25.52 -2.67 1.49
C LYS A 174 -24.02 -2.86 1.34
N HIS A 175 -23.54 -4.04 1.70
CA HIS A 175 -22.21 -4.50 1.32
C HIS A 175 -22.34 -5.14 -0.06
N SER A 176 -21.65 -4.59 -1.06
CA SER A 176 -21.61 -5.18 -2.39
C SER A 176 -20.71 -6.41 -2.38
N ALA A 177 -21.24 -7.53 -2.85
CA ALA A 177 -20.45 -8.75 -2.95
C ALA A 177 -19.31 -8.57 -3.97
N MET A 178 -18.12 -9.04 -3.59
CA MET A 178 -17.04 -9.22 -4.54
C MET A 178 -17.39 -10.40 -5.45
N SER A 179 -17.29 -10.22 -6.78
CA SER A 179 -17.46 -11.36 -7.69
C SER A 179 -16.37 -12.41 -7.46
N GLU A 180 -16.64 -13.65 -7.84
CA GLU A 180 -15.65 -14.73 -7.67
C GLU A 180 -14.35 -14.43 -8.45
N ASP A 181 -14.46 -13.85 -9.65
CA ASP A 181 -13.30 -13.45 -10.46
C ASP A 181 -12.47 -12.38 -9.77
N LEU A 182 -13.16 -11.39 -9.18
CA LEU A 182 -12.51 -10.31 -8.47
C LEU A 182 -11.84 -10.82 -7.17
N TYR A 183 -12.52 -11.73 -6.46
CA TYR A 183 -11.93 -12.38 -5.29
C TYR A 183 -10.68 -13.19 -5.66
N GLN A 184 -10.66 -13.85 -6.81
CA GLN A 184 -9.49 -14.58 -7.27
C GLN A 184 -8.30 -13.63 -7.52
N ILE A 185 -8.54 -12.49 -8.16
CA ILE A 185 -7.50 -11.46 -8.34
C ILE A 185 -7.01 -10.93 -6.98
N TYR A 186 -7.93 -10.65 -6.05
CA TYR A 186 -7.60 -10.23 -4.69
C TYR A 186 -6.72 -11.27 -3.97
N SER A 187 -7.10 -12.54 -4.05
CA SER A 187 -6.36 -13.64 -3.43
C SER A 187 -4.97 -13.81 -4.05
N ASP A 188 -4.87 -13.76 -5.38
CA ASP A 188 -3.60 -13.84 -6.10
C ASP A 188 -2.65 -12.69 -5.70
N LEU A 189 -3.18 -11.48 -5.52
CA LEU A 189 -2.40 -10.31 -5.10
C LEU A 189 -1.90 -10.39 -3.65
N LYS A 190 -2.51 -11.24 -2.81
CA LYS A 190 -2.07 -11.50 -1.42
C LYS A 190 -1.16 -12.71 -1.30
N ASP A 191 -1.10 -13.57 -2.32
CA ASP A 191 -0.32 -14.81 -2.27
C ASP A 191 1.15 -14.54 -2.54
N THR A 192 1.91 -14.38 -1.46
CA THR A 192 3.38 -14.20 -1.52
C THR A 192 4.13 -15.44 -2.00
N THR A 193 3.46 -16.58 -2.14
CA THR A 193 4.05 -17.84 -2.64
C THR A 193 3.81 -18.03 -4.14
N SER A 194 2.95 -17.21 -4.73
CA SER A 194 2.63 -17.25 -6.15
C SER A 194 3.84 -16.81 -7.00
N ASP A 195 4.04 -17.49 -8.11
CA ASP A 195 5.03 -17.12 -9.13
C ASP A 195 4.52 -16.06 -10.12
N LYS A 196 3.23 -15.66 -10.01
CA LYS A 196 2.63 -14.59 -10.82
C LYS A 196 3.12 -13.21 -10.43
N PHE A 197 3.36 -12.99 -9.13
CA PHE A 197 3.77 -11.72 -8.56
C PHE A 197 5.09 -11.85 -7.82
N THR A 198 5.92 -10.83 -7.95
CA THR A 198 7.11 -10.67 -7.12
C THR A 198 6.89 -9.49 -6.18
N PHE A 199 6.99 -9.73 -4.89
CA PHE A 199 6.84 -8.70 -3.87
C PHE A 199 8.17 -7.98 -3.68
N LEU A 200 8.15 -6.67 -3.82
CA LEU A 200 9.29 -5.81 -3.57
C LEU A 200 9.09 -5.06 -2.26
N PHE A 201 10.06 -5.15 -1.39
CA PHE A 201 10.11 -4.32 -0.20
C PHE A 201 10.78 -3.00 -0.54
N ASP A 202 10.14 -1.90 -0.20
CA ASP A 202 10.75 -0.58 -0.34
C ASP A 202 11.66 -0.32 0.86
N ASP A 203 12.94 -0.57 0.66
CA ASP A 203 13.95 -0.43 1.70
C ASP A 203 14.26 1.04 2.07
N CYS A 204 13.76 2.00 1.31
CA CYS A 204 13.90 3.42 1.65
C CYS A 204 13.33 3.74 3.04
N PHE A 205 12.20 3.14 3.39
CA PHE A 205 11.54 3.37 4.68
C PHE A 205 12.26 2.71 5.86
N GLY A 206 13.10 1.69 5.60
CA GLY A 206 13.85 0.99 6.62
C GLY A 206 15.06 1.76 7.15
N PHE A 207 15.57 2.75 6.42
CA PHE A 207 16.81 3.43 6.78
C PHE A 207 16.62 4.61 7.73
N SER A 208 15.78 5.54 7.39
CA SER A 208 15.40 6.63 8.28
C SER A 208 14.30 7.51 7.69
N THR A 209 13.61 8.22 8.58
CA THR A 209 12.67 9.27 8.22
C THR A 209 13.33 10.37 7.39
N ASP A 210 14.61 10.65 7.61
CA ASP A 210 15.33 11.69 6.88
C ASP A 210 15.54 11.32 5.41
N LEU A 211 15.90 10.07 5.11
CA LEU A 211 16.00 9.61 3.73
C LEU A 211 14.64 9.62 3.04
N THR A 212 13.62 9.10 3.70
CA THR A 212 12.24 9.10 3.20
C THR A 212 11.78 10.53 2.90
N ASN A 213 11.98 11.44 3.83
CA ASN A 213 11.64 12.85 3.65
C ASN A 213 12.38 13.47 2.46
N MET A 214 13.68 13.22 2.35
CA MET A 214 14.48 13.73 1.24
C MET A 214 13.99 13.23 -0.13
N LEU A 215 13.56 11.98 -0.22
CA LEU A 215 13.11 11.38 -1.47
C LEU A 215 11.64 11.66 -1.81
N GLN A 216 10.80 11.83 -0.79
CA GLN A 216 9.35 11.99 -0.95
C GLN A 216 8.86 13.43 -0.79
N GLN A 217 9.60 14.26 -0.06
CA GLN A 217 9.21 15.66 0.17
C GLN A 217 9.93 16.56 -0.84
N GLY A 218 9.14 17.32 -1.56
CA GLY A 218 9.61 18.47 -2.31
C GLY A 218 9.39 19.76 -1.51
N ASP A 219 9.37 20.90 -2.19
CA ASP A 219 8.94 22.17 -1.63
C ASP A 219 7.43 22.17 -1.31
N SER A 220 6.88 23.31 -0.91
CA SER A 220 5.44 23.44 -0.58
C SER A 220 4.49 23.10 -1.73
N GLU A 221 4.99 23.08 -2.97
CA GLU A 221 4.25 22.71 -4.17
C GLU A 221 4.56 21.27 -4.62
N GLY A 222 5.44 20.56 -3.90
CA GLY A 222 5.88 19.20 -4.22
C GLY A 222 7.00 19.13 -5.28
N LYS A 223 7.58 20.27 -5.68
CA LYS A 223 8.72 20.32 -6.60
C LYS A 223 10.00 19.83 -5.93
N GLY A 224 10.83 19.15 -6.70
CA GLY A 224 12.08 18.60 -6.20
C GLY A 224 11.93 17.26 -5.48
N CYS A 225 10.74 16.67 -5.43
CA CYS A 225 10.51 15.34 -4.88
C CYS A 225 11.02 14.27 -5.84
N VAL A 226 12.02 13.50 -5.45
CA VAL A 226 12.64 12.49 -6.31
C VAL A 226 11.64 11.41 -6.74
N LEU A 227 10.78 10.96 -5.83
CA LEU A 227 9.81 9.90 -6.11
C LEU A 227 8.50 10.42 -6.71
N GLY A 228 8.04 11.57 -6.29
CA GLY A 228 6.74 12.10 -6.68
C GLY A 228 6.77 13.18 -7.75
N GLY A 229 7.89 13.90 -7.90
CA GLY A 229 8.01 15.01 -8.84
C GLY A 229 7.76 14.64 -10.30
N PRO A 230 8.35 13.55 -10.82
CA PRO A 230 8.04 13.10 -12.17
C PRO A 230 6.55 12.78 -12.35
N PHE A 231 5.97 11.98 -11.48
CA PHE A 231 4.59 11.54 -11.60
C PHE A 231 3.56 12.65 -11.35
N LYS A 232 3.81 13.53 -10.37
CA LYS A 232 2.82 14.57 -10.00
C LYS A 232 2.94 15.83 -10.84
N LEU A 233 4.16 16.22 -11.19
CA LEU A 233 4.47 17.52 -11.79
C LEU A 233 5.14 17.41 -13.15
N GLY A 234 5.44 16.22 -13.64
CA GLY A 234 6.17 16.03 -14.89
C GLY A 234 7.63 16.50 -14.85
N GLU A 235 8.23 16.54 -13.64
CA GLU A 235 9.62 16.95 -13.50
C GLU A 235 10.59 15.95 -14.13
N SER A 236 11.70 16.45 -14.68
CA SER A 236 12.75 15.61 -15.23
C SER A 236 13.42 14.78 -14.13
N TYR A 237 13.25 13.46 -14.17
CA TYR A 237 13.93 12.57 -13.24
C TYR A 237 15.44 12.68 -13.30
N THR A 238 16.01 12.89 -14.48
CA THR A 238 17.46 13.11 -14.66
C THR A 238 17.94 14.29 -13.80
N ASN A 239 17.23 15.40 -13.81
CA ASN A 239 17.60 16.58 -13.02
C ASN A 239 17.50 16.31 -11.52
N LEU A 240 16.42 15.65 -11.09
CA LEU A 240 16.22 15.28 -9.69
C LEU A 240 17.29 14.29 -9.22
N ARG A 241 17.55 13.25 -10.00
CA ARG A 241 18.60 12.27 -9.74
C ARG A 241 19.96 12.96 -9.58
N ASP A 242 20.35 13.81 -10.53
CA ASP A 242 21.67 14.44 -10.53
C ASP A 242 21.83 15.43 -9.36
N THR A 243 20.73 16.02 -8.90
CA THR A 243 20.70 16.89 -7.71
C THR A 243 20.89 16.08 -6.42
N TYR A 244 20.19 14.96 -6.27
CA TYR A 244 20.11 14.25 -5.00
C TYR A 244 21.01 13.03 -4.89
N TYR A 245 21.55 12.49 -5.98
CA TYR A 245 22.34 11.27 -5.97
C TYR A 245 23.48 11.28 -4.96
N GLY A 246 24.28 12.34 -4.96
CA GLY A 246 25.41 12.47 -4.05
C GLY A 246 25.00 12.57 -2.58
N THR A 247 23.89 13.22 -2.31
CA THR A 247 23.33 13.32 -0.97
C THR A 247 22.84 11.95 -0.47
N VAL A 248 22.13 11.20 -1.32
CA VAL A 248 21.69 9.84 -1.01
C VAL A 248 22.88 8.91 -0.78
N GLU A 249 23.91 8.96 -1.64
CA GLU A 249 25.15 8.19 -1.43
C GLU A 249 25.79 8.48 -0.07
N SER A 250 25.94 9.75 0.26
CA SER A 250 26.52 10.16 1.55
C SER A 250 25.67 9.70 2.74
N PHE A 251 24.36 9.67 2.57
CA PHE A 251 23.43 9.17 3.59
C PHE A 251 23.56 7.64 3.80
N LEU A 252 23.77 6.88 2.73
CA LEU A 252 23.84 5.41 2.80
C LEU A 252 25.19 4.90 3.32
N GLU A 253 26.26 5.68 3.24
CA GLU A 253 27.61 5.26 3.58
C GLU A 253 27.78 4.71 5.02
N PRO A 254 27.23 5.34 6.08
CA PRO A 254 27.29 4.79 7.43
C PRO A 254 26.62 3.41 7.56
N TYR A 255 25.53 3.18 6.85
CA TYR A 255 24.81 1.90 6.87
C TYR A 255 25.60 0.81 6.15
N ARG A 256 26.22 1.12 4.99
CA ARG A 256 27.15 0.21 4.31
C ARG A 256 28.30 -0.20 5.22
N ALA A 257 28.87 0.76 5.95
CA ALA A 257 29.95 0.48 6.90
C ALA A 257 29.51 -0.43 8.07
N LEU A 258 28.25 -0.32 8.50
CA LEU A 258 27.68 -1.21 9.53
C LEU A 258 27.47 -2.64 9.01
N MET A 259 26.99 -2.80 7.76
CA MET A 259 26.79 -4.12 7.15
C MET A 259 28.10 -4.89 6.97
N GLN A 260 29.19 -4.21 6.73
CA GLN A 260 30.52 -4.84 6.58
C GLN A 260 31.10 -5.33 7.91
N LYS A 261 30.64 -4.81 9.06
CA LYS A 261 31.16 -5.17 10.39
C LYS A 261 30.48 -6.41 10.98
N ASN A 262 29.29 -6.76 10.52
CA ASN A 262 28.50 -7.91 10.95
C ASN A 262 28.58 -9.07 9.96
#